data_ad95edde02720b7c74796957329c138a
#
_entry.id   ad95edde02720b7c74796957329c138a
#
_cell.length_a   1.000
_cell.length_b   1.000
_cell.length_c   1.000
_cell.angle_alpha   90.00
_cell.angle_beta   90.00
_cell.angle_gamma   90.00
#
_symmetry.space_group_name_H-M   'P 1'
#
loop_
_entity.id
_entity.type
_entity.pdbx_description
1 polymer ?
#
loop_
_entity_poly.entity_id
_entity_poly.type
_entity_poly.pdbx_seq_one_letter_code
_entity_poly.pdbx_strand_id
1 'polypeptide(L)'
;MDRRDFLKTVAITGAALTIQHSEAMEVLTQTINKANGANPDLVAVMGGEPEAMFRRAISELGGMKQFVKPGQKVVVKPNIGWDKVPELAGNTNPKLRSEERRVGK
;
A
#
# COMPACT_ATOMS: atom_id res chain seq x y z
N MET A 1 12.70 21.03 -19.60
CA MET A 1 13.68 20.14 -18.93
C MET A 1 14.95 20.15 -19.76
N ASP A 2 16.02 20.72 -19.21
CA ASP A 2 17.29 20.84 -19.92
C ASP A 2 18.00 19.48 -19.95
N ARG A 3 18.80 19.21 -21.02
CA ARG A 3 19.56 17.96 -21.16
C ARG A 3 20.44 17.64 -19.95
N ARG A 4 20.96 18.69 -19.30
CA ARG A 4 21.75 18.55 -18.06
C ARG A 4 20.92 18.04 -16.87
N ASP A 5 19.68 18.48 -16.76
CA ASP A 5 18.80 18.07 -15.66
C ASP A 5 18.30 16.63 -15.87
N PHE A 6 18.07 16.26 -17.12
CA PHE A 6 17.78 14.87 -17.48
C PHE A 6 18.94 13.93 -17.13
N LEU A 7 20.19 14.31 -17.48
CA LEU A 7 21.36 13.51 -17.16
C LEU A 7 21.63 13.40 -15.65
N LYS A 8 21.38 14.45 -14.87
CA LYS A 8 21.45 14.39 -13.40
C LYS A 8 20.40 13.44 -12.82
N THR A 9 19.19 13.50 -13.33
CA THR A 9 18.11 12.61 -12.90
C THR A 9 18.42 11.15 -13.23
N VAL A 10 18.92 10.87 -14.44
CA VAL A 10 19.33 9.52 -14.87
C VAL A 10 20.54 9.01 -14.07
N ALA A 11 21.51 9.88 -13.75
CA ALA A 11 22.65 9.48 -12.94
C ALA A 11 22.26 9.11 -11.50
N ILE A 12 21.32 9.83 -10.91
CA ILE A 12 20.77 9.50 -9.58
C ILE A 12 19.97 8.18 -9.63
N THR A 13 19.19 7.98 -10.68
CA THR A 13 18.41 6.73 -10.87
C THR A 13 19.33 5.54 -11.18
N GLY A 14 20.40 5.75 -11.96
CA GLY A 14 21.38 4.70 -12.29
C GLY A 14 22.21 4.25 -11.09
N ALA A 15 22.56 5.14 -10.17
CA ALA A 15 23.26 4.79 -8.93
C ALA A 15 22.36 3.96 -7.97
N ALA A 16 21.04 4.16 -8.01
CA ALA A 16 20.09 3.41 -7.19
C ALA A 16 19.95 1.94 -7.64
N LEU A 17 20.28 1.61 -8.89
CA LEU A 17 20.18 0.23 -9.43
C LEU A 17 21.28 -0.71 -8.91
N THR A 18 22.33 -0.19 -8.30
CA THR A 18 23.45 -0.99 -7.74
C THR A 18 23.33 -1.26 -6.24
N ILE A 19 22.35 -0.66 -5.58
CA ILE A 19 22.12 -0.89 -4.15
C ILE A 19 21.15 -2.08 -4.02
N GLN A 20 21.70 -3.20 -3.55
CA GLN A 20 20.93 -4.42 -3.30
C GLN A 20 19.73 -4.13 -2.38
N HIS A 21 18.58 -4.54 -2.88
CA HIS A 21 17.32 -4.84 -2.20
C HIS A 21 17.28 -4.65 -0.68
N SER A 22 16.59 -3.69 -0.17
CA SER A 22 15.54 -3.69 0.83
C SER A 22 15.33 -2.36 1.55
N GLU A 23 16.36 -1.72 2.09
CA GLU A 23 16.16 -0.54 2.94
C GLU A 23 16.23 0.78 2.17
N ALA A 24 17.12 0.90 1.21
CA ALA A 24 17.30 2.14 0.44
C ALA A 24 16.12 2.45 -0.48
N MET A 25 15.47 1.41 -1.03
CA MET A 25 14.28 1.56 -1.87
C MET A 25 13.07 2.00 -1.04
N GLU A 26 12.96 1.49 0.17
CA GLU A 26 11.91 1.87 1.12
C GLU A 26 12.07 3.32 1.59
N VAL A 27 13.29 3.73 1.92
CA VAL A 27 13.63 5.12 2.27
C VAL A 27 13.37 6.07 1.10
N LEU A 28 13.72 5.68 -0.12
CA LEU A 28 13.50 6.50 -1.31
C LEU A 28 12.00 6.71 -1.57
N THR A 29 11.20 5.64 -1.46
CA THR A 29 9.75 5.71 -1.62
C THR A 29 9.10 6.56 -0.53
N GLN A 30 9.54 6.44 0.72
CA GLN A 30 9.08 7.29 1.81
C GLN A 30 9.45 8.77 1.61
N THR A 31 10.63 9.03 1.07
CA THR A 31 11.10 10.40 0.81
C THR A 31 10.29 11.06 -0.30
N ILE A 32 9.97 10.34 -1.37
CA ILE A 32 9.14 10.84 -2.47
C ILE A 32 7.72 11.14 -1.98
N ASN A 33 7.13 10.26 -1.20
CA ASN A 33 5.79 10.44 -0.65
C ASN A 33 5.74 11.61 0.35
N LYS A 34 6.78 11.79 1.15
CA LYS A 34 6.89 12.90 2.10
C LYS A 34 7.10 14.26 1.42
N ALA A 35 7.75 14.29 0.27
CA ALA A 35 7.96 15.52 -0.49
C ALA A 35 6.67 16.09 -1.11
N ASN A 36 5.68 15.26 -1.35
CA ASN A 36 4.40 15.67 -1.94
C ASN A 36 3.33 16.10 -0.92
N GLY A 37 3.55 15.92 0.38
CA GLY A 37 2.69 16.43 1.47
C GLY A 37 1.24 15.93 1.47
N ALA A 38 0.83 15.13 0.51
CA ALA A 38 -0.50 14.56 0.38
C ALA A 38 -0.45 13.03 0.53
N ASN A 39 -1.50 12.45 1.11
CA ASN A 39 -1.67 11.01 1.08
C ASN A 39 -1.83 10.56 -0.38
N PRO A 40 -1.27 9.42 -0.78
CA PRO A 40 -1.44 8.90 -2.13
C PRO A 40 -2.91 8.55 -2.39
N ASP A 41 -3.36 8.73 -3.62
CA ASP A 41 -4.72 8.34 -4.05
C ASP A 41 -4.84 6.83 -4.29
N LEU A 42 -3.71 6.16 -4.48
CA LEU A 42 -3.62 4.73 -4.74
C LEU A 42 -2.37 4.13 -4.08
N VAL A 43 -2.54 2.99 -3.47
CA VAL A 43 -1.44 2.18 -2.91
C VAL A 43 -1.53 0.76 -3.44
N ALA A 44 -0.44 0.24 -3.97
CA ALA A 44 -0.31 -1.16 -4.36
C ALA A 44 0.69 -1.87 -3.44
N VAL A 45 0.27 -2.95 -2.81
CA VAL A 45 1.09 -3.77 -1.91
C VAL A 45 1.07 -5.20 -2.39
N MET A 46 2.23 -5.84 -2.44
CA MET A 46 2.36 -7.23 -2.88
C MET A 46 3.46 -7.96 -2.11
N GLY A 47 3.39 -9.29 -2.09
CA GLY A 47 4.46 -10.14 -1.53
C GLY A 47 4.39 -10.34 -0.02
N GLY A 48 3.19 -10.40 0.57
CA GLY A 48 3.02 -10.64 2.00
C GLY A 48 1.73 -11.37 2.36
N GLU A 49 1.55 -11.65 3.64
CA GLU A 49 0.27 -12.15 4.16
C GLU A 49 -0.84 -11.10 3.99
N PRO A 50 -2.08 -11.51 3.69
CA PRO A 50 -3.19 -10.59 3.40
C PRO A 50 -3.41 -9.52 4.46
N GLU A 51 -3.33 -9.88 5.73
CA GLU A 51 -3.49 -8.92 6.83
C GLU A 51 -2.38 -7.87 6.88
N ALA A 52 -1.13 -8.31 6.69
CA ALA A 52 0.03 -7.41 6.69
C ALA A 52 -0.02 -6.44 5.50
N MET A 53 -0.38 -6.94 4.32
CA MET A 53 -0.56 -6.12 3.12
C MET A 53 -1.67 -5.09 3.31
N PHE A 54 -2.80 -5.49 3.88
CA PHE A 54 -3.91 -4.57 4.16
C PHE A 54 -3.50 -3.47 5.14
N ARG A 55 -2.87 -3.84 6.25
CA ARG A 55 -2.38 -2.85 7.23
C ARG A 55 -1.41 -1.87 6.61
N ARG A 56 -0.48 -2.36 5.80
CA ARG A 56 0.48 -1.50 5.11
C ARG A 56 -0.22 -0.54 4.16
N ALA A 57 -1.14 -1.03 3.31
CA ALA A 57 -1.89 -0.21 2.38
C ALA A 57 -2.68 0.90 3.09
N ILE A 58 -3.41 0.57 4.14
CA ILE A 58 -4.19 1.55 4.92
C ILE A 58 -3.28 2.57 5.61
N SER A 59 -2.14 2.15 6.13
CA SER A 59 -1.17 3.06 6.74
C SER A 59 -0.64 4.09 5.74
N GLU A 60 -0.30 3.65 4.53
CA GLU A 60 0.19 4.53 3.45
C GLU A 60 -0.90 5.51 2.94
N LEU A 61 -2.17 5.11 3.02
CA LEU A 61 -3.31 5.97 2.69
C LEU A 61 -3.65 6.97 3.81
N GLY A 62 -2.86 7.06 4.87
CA GLY A 62 -3.08 7.98 6.00
C GLY A 62 -3.87 7.37 7.17
N GLY A 63 -4.07 6.05 7.15
CA GLY A 63 -4.73 5.30 8.21
C GLY A 63 -6.25 5.22 8.08
N MET A 64 -6.86 4.27 8.79
CA MET A 64 -8.29 4.00 8.73
C MET A 64 -9.15 5.21 9.16
N LYS A 65 -8.65 6.07 10.00
CA LYS A 65 -9.34 7.29 10.46
C LYS A 65 -9.66 8.28 9.33
N GLN A 66 -9.00 8.17 8.19
CA GLN A 66 -9.33 8.94 6.99
C GLN A 66 -10.68 8.53 6.40
N PHE A 67 -11.04 7.26 6.54
CA PHE A 67 -12.20 6.65 5.90
C PHE A 67 -13.38 6.46 6.86
N VAL A 68 -13.08 6.15 8.12
CA VAL A 68 -14.10 5.80 9.11
C VAL A 68 -13.91 6.62 10.38
N LYS A 69 -15.00 7.22 10.86
CA LYS A 69 -15.04 7.99 12.13
C LYS A 69 -15.66 7.15 13.24
N PRO A 70 -15.29 7.40 14.51
CA PRO A 70 -15.92 6.75 15.66
C PRO A 70 -17.46 6.91 15.62
N GLY A 71 -18.18 5.87 15.95
CA GLY A 71 -19.66 5.86 15.98
C GLY A 71 -20.34 5.63 14.64
N GLN A 72 -19.62 5.62 13.52
CA GLN A 72 -20.21 5.25 12.23
C GLN A 72 -20.51 3.76 12.12
N LYS A 73 -21.62 3.44 11.48
CA LYS A 73 -21.96 2.07 11.07
C LYS A 73 -21.31 1.80 9.72
N VAL A 74 -20.45 0.81 9.66
CA VAL A 74 -19.74 0.42 8.44
C VAL A 74 -20.30 -0.90 7.96
N VAL A 75 -20.64 -0.98 6.68
CA VAL A 75 -21.04 -2.21 6.01
C VAL A 75 -19.89 -2.71 5.16
N VAL A 76 -19.40 -3.90 5.44
CA VAL A 76 -18.38 -4.58 4.65
C VAL A 76 -19.04 -5.61 3.77
N LYS A 77 -18.85 -5.49 2.46
CA LYS A 77 -19.37 -6.45 1.47
C LYS A 77 -18.21 -7.28 0.90
N PRO A 78 -17.93 -8.46 1.44
CA PRO A 78 -16.92 -9.34 0.84
C PRO A 78 -17.44 -9.92 -0.47
N ASN A 79 -16.54 -10.17 -1.42
CA ASN A 79 -16.86 -10.99 -2.59
C ASN A 79 -16.81 -12.48 -2.19
N ILE A 80 -17.91 -13.19 -2.33
CA ILE A 80 -18.06 -14.62 -1.99
C ILE A 80 -18.83 -15.36 -3.07
N GLY A 81 -18.70 -14.94 -4.32
CA GLY A 81 -19.48 -15.48 -5.46
C GLY A 81 -18.95 -16.79 -6.04
N TRP A 82 -17.84 -17.34 -5.57
CA TRP A 82 -17.21 -18.51 -6.15
C TRP A 82 -16.96 -19.59 -5.11
N ASP A 83 -17.24 -20.83 -5.48
CA ASP A 83 -16.85 -22.01 -4.71
C ASP A 83 -15.37 -22.34 -4.96
N LYS A 84 -14.49 -21.54 -4.37
CA LYS A 84 -13.04 -21.65 -4.50
C LYS A 84 -12.33 -21.42 -3.17
N VAL A 85 -11.25 -22.16 -2.99
CA VAL A 85 -10.36 -21.98 -1.84
C VAL A 85 -9.64 -20.63 -1.91
N PRO A 86 -9.22 -20.04 -0.77
CA PRO A 86 -8.60 -18.72 -0.71
C PRO A 86 -7.38 -18.54 -1.61
N GLU A 87 -6.61 -19.59 -1.84
CA GLU A 87 -5.39 -19.61 -2.64
C GLU A 87 -5.64 -19.31 -4.13
N LEU A 88 -6.86 -19.56 -4.60
CA LEU A 88 -7.26 -19.26 -5.98
C LEU A 88 -7.74 -17.81 -6.17
N ALA A 89 -7.75 -17.02 -5.11
CA ALA A 89 -8.10 -15.60 -5.11
C ALA A 89 -9.45 -15.25 -5.77
N GLY A 90 -10.37 -16.22 -5.88
CA GLY A 90 -11.70 -16.00 -6.44
C GLY A 90 -12.66 -15.25 -5.52
N ASN A 91 -12.35 -15.22 -4.22
CA ASN A 91 -13.14 -14.59 -3.17
C ASN A 91 -12.28 -13.69 -2.30
N THR A 92 -12.91 -12.80 -1.53
CA THR A 92 -12.20 -12.04 -0.49
C THR A 92 -11.60 -12.99 0.54
N ASN A 93 -10.30 -12.86 0.79
CA ASN A 93 -9.61 -13.71 1.75
C ASN A 93 -10.20 -13.53 3.16
N PRO A 94 -10.58 -14.62 3.87
CA PRO A 94 -11.18 -14.53 5.21
C PRO A 94 -10.30 -13.82 6.24
N LYS A 95 -8.99 -13.94 6.15
CA LYS A 95 -8.03 -13.26 7.03
C LYS A 95 -8.13 -11.74 6.88
N LEU A 96 -8.32 -11.24 5.66
CA LEU A 96 -8.50 -9.81 5.38
C LEU A 96 -9.71 -9.24 6.12
N ARG A 97 -10.83 -9.97 6.13
CA ARG A 97 -12.06 -9.56 6.80
C ARG A 97 -11.89 -9.38 8.31
N SER A 98 -11.07 -10.20 8.95
CA SER A 98 -10.79 -10.07 10.39
C SER A 98 -9.98 -8.81 10.71
N GLU A 99 -9.10 -8.39 9.82
CA GLU A 99 -8.32 -7.14 9.98
C GLU A 99 -9.17 -5.88 9.79
N GLU A 100 -10.04 -5.83 8.81
CA GLU A 100 -10.98 -4.72 8.64
C GLU A 100 -11.76 -4.44 9.94
N ARG A 101 -12.18 -5.49 10.63
CA ARG A 101 -12.90 -5.41 11.90
C ARG A 101 -12.04 -4.89 13.06
N ARG A 102 -10.73 -5.20 13.06
CA ARG A 102 -9.79 -4.75 14.11
C ARG A 102 -9.39 -3.30 13.95
N VAL A 103 -9.19 -2.85 12.71
CA VAL A 103 -8.71 -1.50 12.41
C VAL A 103 -9.82 -0.46 12.56
N GLY A 104 -11.09 -0.88 12.48
CA GLY A 104 -12.27 -0.02 12.66
C GLY A 104 -12.69 0.21 14.13
N LYS A 105 -11.96 -0.33 15.11
CA LYS A 105 -12.16 -0.08 16.54
C LYS A 105 -11.13 0.93 17.05
#